data_b5c5a4d1cb39a732ed67a266b3b3a53b
#
_entry.id   b5c5a4d1cb39a732ed67a266b3b3a53b
#
_cell.length_a   1.000
_cell.length_b   1.000
_cell.length_c   1.000
_cell.angle_alpha   90.00
_cell.angle_beta   90.00
_cell.angle_gamma   90.00
#
_symmetry.space_group_name_H-M   'P 1'
#
loop_
_entity.id
_entity.type
_entity.pdbx_description
1 polymer ?
#
loop_
_entity_poly.entity_id
_entity_poly.type
_entity_poly.pdbx_seq_one_letter_code
_entity_poly.pdbx_strand_id
1 'polypeptide(L)'
;MISHTPKELASRLRSQFPHTPTQGQERLVHVFSKFSISEKPRCTLIIKGYAGTGKTTSIGAIVRTLREIRVSTVLLAPTGRAAKVMASYSGINASTIHRKIYVGAKRSDGSDVYKIAPNLFKKTTFIVDEASMIGESSGLVTNLLDDLLEYVFSGVDCRLVLVGDDAQLPPVGCSSSPALQESRLASMHSLTIATVELTEVVRQELDSSILANAHALRLDIENADSEGKTNFPKIDLSIGPDVVRLPGLELQDTLETLHGRYGEEGVI
;
A
#
# COMPACT_ATOMS: atom_id res chain seq x y z
N MET A 1 -7.37 13.36 27.90
CA MET A 1 -7.40 12.50 26.70
C MET A 1 -8.27 11.30 27.01
N ILE A 2 -9.29 11.01 26.21
CA ILE A 2 -10.10 9.81 26.39
C ILE A 2 -9.19 8.64 26.00
N SER A 3 -8.78 7.84 26.99
CA SER A 3 -7.98 6.62 26.73
C SER A 3 -8.92 5.58 26.15
N HIS A 4 -8.83 5.32 24.87
CA HIS A 4 -9.57 4.24 24.23
C HIS A 4 -8.94 2.90 24.55
N THR A 5 -9.75 1.90 24.85
CA THR A 5 -9.29 0.52 24.99
C THR A 5 -9.13 -0.15 23.62
N PRO A 6 -8.27 -1.19 23.50
CA PRO A 6 -8.15 -1.94 22.24
C PRO A 6 -9.50 -2.52 21.78
N LYS A 7 -10.35 -2.92 22.72
CA LYS A 7 -11.69 -3.48 22.44
C LYS A 7 -12.64 -2.45 21.83
N GLU A 8 -12.64 -1.23 22.35
CA GLU A 8 -13.43 -0.12 21.81
C GLU A 8 -12.95 0.26 20.41
N LEU A 9 -11.63 0.38 20.21
CA LEU A 9 -11.06 0.68 18.88
C LEU A 9 -11.38 -0.42 17.87
N ALA A 10 -11.28 -1.69 18.26
CA ALA A 10 -11.66 -2.81 17.41
C ALA A 10 -13.14 -2.75 17.00
N SER A 11 -14.02 -2.44 17.92
CA SER A 11 -15.47 -2.29 17.64
C SER A 11 -15.74 -1.14 16.66
N ARG A 12 -15.10 0.03 16.89
CA ARG A 12 -15.21 1.19 16.00
C ARG A 12 -14.67 0.89 14.62
N LEU A 13 -13.46 0.31 14.51
CA LEU A 13 -12.87 -0.03 13.24
C LEU A 13 -13.73 -1.03 12.45
N ARG A 14 -14.27 -2.05 13.14
CA ARG A 14 -15.15 -3.03 12.51
C ARG A 14 -16.40 -2.37 11.93
N SER A 15 -17.02 -1.41 12.63
CA SER A 15 -18.19 -0.70 12.14
C SER A 15 -17.94 0.24 10.96
N GLN A 16 -16.67 0.53 10.65
CA GLN A 16 -16.30 1.33 9.48
C GLN A 16 -16.17 0.51 8.18
N PHE A 17 -16.21 -0.80 8.25
CA PHE A 17 -16.25 -1.61 7.03
C PHE A 17 -17.65 -1.57 6.40
N PRO A 18 -17.76 -1.45 5.06
CA PRO A 18 -19.06 -1.41 4.37
C PRO A 18 -19.74 -2.78 4.29
N HIS A 19 -19.03 -3.83 4.64
CA HIS A 19 -19.49 -5.22 4.66
C HIS A 19 -18.91 -5.94 5.87
N THR A 20 -19.35 -7.17 6.11
CA THR A 20 -18.73 -8.03 7.14
C THR A 20 -17.26 -8.25 6.80
N PRO A 21 -16.33 -7.89 7.70
CA PRO A 21 -14.91 -8.09 7.46
C PRO A 21 -14.55 -9.55 7.19
N THR A 22 -13.62 -9.77 6.27
CA THR A 22 -13.03 -11.10 6.05
C THR A 22 -12.16 -11.51 7.25
N GLN A 23 -11.70 -12.76 7.29
CA GLN A 23 -10.85 -13.22 8.39
C GLN A 23 -9.55 -12.41 8.50
N GLY A 24 -8.92 -12.07 7.35
CA GLY A 24 -7.74 -11.20 7.31
C GLY A 24 -8.04 -9.78 7.80
N GLN A 25 -9.20 -9.22 7.41
CA GLN A 25 -9.64 -7.92 7.88
C GLN A 25 -9.98 -7.93 9.38
N GLU A 26 -10.53 -9.02 9.92
CA GLU A 26 -10.72 -9.18 11.37
C GLU A 26 -9.37 -9.24 12.12
N ARG A 27 -8.37 -9.94 11.58
CA ARG A 27 -7.01 -9.90 12.12
C ARG A 27 -6.44 -8.48 12.10
N LEU A 28 -6.65 -7.74 11.01
CA LEU A 28 -6.26 -6.34 10.90
C LEU A 28 -6.94 -5.48 11.98
N VAL A 29 -8.25 -5.62 12.18
CA VAL A 29 -9.01 -4.92 13.23
C VAL A 29 -8.36 -5.14 14.60
N HIS A 30 -8.02 -6.38 14.92
CA HIS A 30 -7.39 -6.72 16.20
C HIS A 30 -5.98 -6.16 16.35
N VAL A 31 -5.15 -6.30 15.34
CA VAL A 31 -3.75 -5.82 15.35
C VAL A 31 -3.71 -4.29 15.36
N PHE A 32 -4.49 -3.63 14.50
CA PHE A 32 -4.54 -2.18 14.41
C PHE A 32 -5.01 -1.54 15.72
N SER A 33 -6.00 -2.13 16.41
CA SER A 33 -6.49 -1.60 17.68
C SER A 33 -5.41 -1.59 18.76
N LYS A 34 -4.55 -2.62 18.81
CA LYS A 34 -3.40 -2.67 19.72
C LYS A 34 -2.27 -1.73 19.28
N PHE A 35 -1.98 -1.69 17.97
CA PHE A 35 -0.99 -0.79 17.39
C PHE A 35 -1.29 0.68 17.69
N SER A 36 -2.56 1.09 17.58
CA SER A 36 -2.97 2.49 17.74
C SER A 36 -2.74 3.06 19.13
N ILE A 37 -2.70 2.20 20.16
CA ILE A 37 -2.49 2.62 21.56
C ILE A 37 -1.15 2.16 22.12
N SER A 38 -0.32 1.52 21.31
CA SER A 38 0.98 1.02 21.76
C SER A 38 1.87 2.19 22.21
N GLU A 39 2.52 2.05 23.37
CA GLU A 39 3.51 3.01 23.87
C GLU A 39 4.95 2.68 23.41
N LYS A 40 5.11 1.60 22.65
CA LYS A 40 6.42 1.22 22.11
C LYS A 40 6.94 2.27 21.14
N PRO A 41 8.25 2.52 21.09
CA PRO A 41 8.82 3.47 20.16
C PRO A 41 8.74 2.95 18.72
N ARG A 42 8.71 3.87 17.76
CA ARG A 42 8.83 3.59 16.33
C ARG A 42 7.87 2.49 15.85
N CYS A 43 6.61 2.55 16.33
CA CYS A 43 5.59 1.57 15.93
C CYS A 43 5.29 1.65 14.43
N THR A 44 5.43 0.52 13.77
CA THR A 44 5.13 0.33 12.35
C THR A 44 4.18 -0.85 12.17
N LEU A 45 3.13 -0.65 11.36
CA LEU A 45 2.21 -1.70 10.94
C LEU A 45 2.40 -1.92 9.44
N ILE A 46 2.66 -3.16 9.03
CA ILE A 46 2.71 -3.57 7.63
C ILE A 46 1.41 -4.30 7.31
N ILE A 47 0.71 -3.85 6.26
CA ILE A 47 -0.48 -4.49 5.73
C ILE A 47 -0.13 -4.98 4.33
N LYS A 48 -0.04 -6.30 4.17
CA LYS A 48 0.20 -6.93 2.88
C LYS A 48 -1.11 -7.48 2.31
N GLY A 49 -1.20 -7.49 1.02
CA GLY A 49 -2.31 -8.14 0.34
C GLY A 49 -2.27 -7.84 -1.15
N TYR A 50 -2.75 -8.76 -1.96
CA TYR A 50 -2.80 -8.60 -3.40
C TYR A 50 -4.09 -7.89 -3.86
N ALA A 51 -4.25 -7.72 -5.17
CA ALA A 51 -5.45 -7.11 -5.74
C ALA A 51 -6.71 -7.84 -5.28
N GLY A 52 -7.78 -7.11 -4.97
CA GLY A 52 -9.05 -7.69 -4.55
C GLY A 52 -9.14 -8.12 -3.08
N THR A 53 -8.07 -8.02 -2.28
CA THR A 53 -8.10 -8.42 -0.85
C THR A 53 -8.65 -7.35 0.09
N GLY A 54 -9.05 -6.20 -0.46
CA GLY A 54 -9.68 -5.13 0.33
C GLY A 54 -8.68 -4.21 1.06
N LYS A 55 -7.45 -4.04 0.57
CA LYS A 55 -6.48 -3.04 1.09
C LYS A 55 -7.09 -1.64 1.16
N THR A 56 -7.62 -1.17 0.03
CA THR A 56 -8.26 0.15 -0.10
C THR A 56 -9.41 0.35 0.89
N THR A 57 -10.28 -0.66 1.02
CA THR A 57 -11.39 -0.67 1.98
C THR A 57 -10.87 -0.59 3.42
N SER A 58 -9.80 -1.33 3.72
CA SER A 58 -9.15 -1.33 5.04
C SER A 58 -8.52 0.01 5.37
N ILE A 59 -7.82 0.65 4.43
CA ILE A 59 -7.27 2.00 4.62
C ILE A 59 -8.41 2.99 4.89
N GLY A 60 -9.48 2.95 4.10
CA GLY A 60 -10.64 3.82 4.30
C GLY A 60 -11.27 3.64 5.68
N ALA A 61 -11.45 2.41 6.15
CA ALA A 61 -11.96 2.11 7.47
C ALA A 61 -11.04 2.64 8.59
N ILE A 62 -9.72 2.45 8.45
CA ILE A 62 -8.70 2.96 9.38
C ILE A 62 -8.77 4.50 9.45
N VAL A 63 -8.79 5.18 8.30
CA VAL A 63 -8.83 6.65 8.24
C VAL A 63 -10.09 7.20 8.91
N ARG A 64 -11.27 6.61 8.63
CA ARG A 64 -12.53 7.01 9.28
C ARG A 64 -12.47 6.81 10.79
N THR A 65 -11.93 5.67 11.24
CA THR A 65 -11.76 5.38 12.68
C THR A 65 -10.83 6.40 13.36
N LEU A 66 -9.66 6.68 12.76
CA LEU A 66 -8.71 7.65 13.31
C LEU A 66 -9.33 9.04 13.40
N ARG A 67 -10.10 9.45 12.38
CA ARG A 67 -10.81 10.73 12.39
C ARG A 67 -11.88 10.79 13.49
N GLU A 68 -12.62 9.71 13.70
CA GLU A 68 -13.64 9.62 14.76
C GLU A 68 -13.03 9.79 16.16
N ILE A 69 -11.86 9.19 16.39
CA ILE A 69 -11.15 9.33 17.68
C ILE A 69 -10.21 10.54 17.72
N ARG A 70 -10.26 11.42 16.72
CA ARG A 70 -9.48 12.67 16.61
C ARG A 70 -7.97 12.46 16.62
N VAL A 71 -7.51 11.39 16.03
CA VAL A 71 -6.06 11.15 15.77
C VAL A 71 -5.70 11.73 14.42
N SER A 72 -4.67 12.56 14.40
CA SER A 72 -4.14 13.15 13.16
C SER A 72 -3.65 12.05 12.22
N THR A 73 -3.98 12.18 10.94
CA THR A 73 -3.62 11.20 9.90
C THR A 73 -3.02 11.91 8.69
N VAL A 74 -1.91 11.40 8.20
CA VAL A 74 -1.25 11.86 6.98
C VAL A 74 -1.20 10.71 5.98
N LEU A 75 -1.74 10.94 4.77
CA LEU A 75 -1.78 9.95 3.71
C LEU A 75 -0.69 10.24 2.68
N LEU A 76 0.08 9.21 2.36
CA LEU A 76 1.22 9.29 1.45
C LEU A 76 1.16 8.16 0.41
N ALA A 77 1.71 8.42 -0.77
CA ALA A 77 1.92 7.42 -1.80
C ALA A 77 3.23 7.71 -2.57
N PRO A 78 3.83 6.71 -3.25
CA PRO A 78 5.05 6.93 -4.03
C PRO A 78 4.85 7.86 -5.23
N THR A 79 3.67 7.82 -5.85
CA THR A 79 3.36 8.57 -7.08
C THR A 79 2.18 9.53 -6.91
N GLY A 80 2.11 10.55 -7.79
CA GLY A 80 1.00 11.51 -7.78
C GLY A 80 -0.34 10.85 -8.14
N ARG A 81 -0.35 9.85 -9.03
CA ARG A 81 -1.55 9.08 -9.40
C ARG A 81 -2.06 8.30 -8.19
N ALA A 82 -1.20 7.53 -7.54
CA ALA A 82 -1.57 6.78 -6.33
C ALA A 82 -2.08 7.70 -5.21
N ALA A 83 -1.45 8.87 -5.01
CA ALA A 83 -1.93 9.84 -4.03
C ALA A 83 -3.34 10.37 -4.37
N LYS A 84 -3.66 10.65 -5.65
CA LYS A 84 -5.00 11.07 -6.06
C LYS A 84 -6.03 9.97 -5.81
N VAL A 85 -5.73 8.72 -6.17
CA VAL A 85 -6.59 7.57 -5.91
C VAL A 85 -6.81 7.39 -4.41
N MET A 86 -5.74 7.47 -3.61
CA MET A 86 -5.82 7.37 -2.15
C MET A 86 -6.71 8.46 -1.55
N ALA A 87 -6.61 9.69 -2.03
CA ALA A 87 -7.47 10.79 -1.58
C ALA A 87 -8.95 10.55 -1.92
N SER A 88 -9.26 9.99 -3.10
CA SER A 88 -10.64 9.75 -3.52
C SER A 88 -11.39 8.75 -2.63
N TYR A 89 -10.77 7.62 -2.26
CA TYR A 89 -11.44 6.62 -1.45
C TYR A 89 -11.36 6.87 0.07
N SER A 90 -10.37 7.61 0.52
CA SER A 90 -10.20 7.92 1.95
C SER A 90 -10.99 9.15 2.41
N GLY A 91 -11.35 10.05 1.48
CA GLY A 91 -12.06 11.29 1.78
C GLY A 91 -11.21 12.35 2.48
N ILE A 92 -9.88 12.21 2.48
CA ILE A 92 -8.93 13.22 2.97
C ILE A 92 -7.77 13.38 1.98
N ASN A 93 -7.10 14.53 2.02
CA ASN A 93 -6.00 14.81 1.11
C ASN A 93 -4.83 13.84 1.32
N ALA A 94 -4.29 13.35 0.21
CA ALA A 94 -3.05 12.58 0.17
C ALA A 94 -1.97 13.33 -0.63
N SER A 95 -0.71 13.03 -0.36
CA SER A 95 0.44 13.64 -1.01
C SER A 95 1.44 12.58 -1.44
N THR A 96 2.34 12.91 -2.34
CA THR A 96 3.48 12.04 -2.59
C THR A 96 4.45 12.07 -1.41
N ILE A 97 5.17 10.97 -1.18
CA ILE A 97 6.21 10.88 -0.16
C ILE A 97 7.20 12.04 -0.36
N HIS A 98 7.74 12.17 -1.57
CA HIS A 98 8.72 13.22 -1.89
C HIS A 98 8.24 14.63 -1.53
N ARG A 99 7.04 14.99 -1.94
CA ARG A 99 6.47 16.31 -1.65
C ARG A 99 6.30 16.56 -0.16
N LYS A 100 6.10 15.51 0.63
CA LYS A 100 5.85 15.61 2.07
C LYS A 100 7.13 15.70 2.88
N ILE A 101 8.14 14.89 2.54
CA ILE A 101 9.31 14.73 3.38
C ILE A 101 10.50 15.60 2.97
N TYR A 102 10.51 16.14 1.74
CA TYR A 102 11.63 16.95 1.28
C TYR A 102 11.29 18.42 1.11
N VAL A 103 12.29 19.26 1.37
CA VAL A 103 12.29 20.68 1.06
C VAL A 103 13.51 21.04 0.22
N GLY A 104 13.33 21.94 -0.72
CA GLY A 104 14.42 22.49 -1.51
C GLY A 104 15.38 23.28 -0.62
N ALA A 105 16.68 23.09 -0.80
CA ALA A 105 17.73 23.84 -0.17
C ALA A 105 18.82 24.15 -1.21
N LYS A 106 19.64 25.18 -0.98
CA LYS A 106 20.81 25.47 -1.82
C LYS A 106 22.08 25.07 -1.10
N ARG A 107 23.01 24.47 -1.83
CA ARG A 107 24.37 24.26 -1.36
C ARG A 107 25.17 25.58 -1.39
N SER A 108 26.31 25.58 -0.73
CA SER A 108 27.26 26.72 -0.76
C SER A 108 27.77 27.06 -2.15
N ASP A 109 27.75 26.08 -3.08
CA ASP A 109 28.13 26.24 -4.49
C ASP A 109 26.98 26.72 -5.39
N GLY A 110 25.79 27.00 -4.80
CA GLY A 110 24.58 27.45 -5.50
C GLY A 110 23.72 26.37 -6.11
N SER A 111 24.16 25.09 -6.08
CA SER A 111 23.37 23.96 -6.59
C SER A 111 22.16 23.68 -5.72
N ASP A 112 21.04 23.29 -6.35
CA ASP A 112 19.83 22.87 -5.66
C ASP A 112 20.00 21.47 -5.08
N VAL A 113 19.60 21.29 -3.81
CA VAL A 113 19.55 20.00 -3.13
C VAL A 113 18.23 19.87 -2.40
N TYR A 114 17.84 18.62 -2.19
CA TYR A 114 16.71 18.29 -1.33
C TYR A 114 17.22 17.84 0.03
N LYS A 115 16.57 18.32 1.08
CA LYS A 115 16.83 17.92 2.48
C LYS A 115 15.55 17.40 3.09
N ILE A 116 15.66 16.49 4.05
CA ILE A 116 14.50 16.06 4.84
C ILE A 116 13.96 17.28 5.60
N ALA A 117 12.67 17.53 5.46
CA ALA A 117 11.98 18.59 6.17
C ALA A 117 11.87 18.25 7.66
N PRO A 118 11.84 19.25 8.56
CA PRO A 118 11.53 18.99 9.96
C PRO A 118 10.10 18.45 10.10
N ASN A 119 9.93 17.37 10.83
CA ASN A 119 8.61 16.82 11.13
C ASN A 119 8.03 17.49 12.40
N LEU A 120 7.06 18.37 12.21
CA LEU A 120 6.37 19.07 13.31
C LEU A 120 5.11 18.33 13.81
N PHE A 121 4.82 17.17 13.27
CA PHE A 121 3.66 16.37 13.67
C PHE A 121 3.84 15.73 15.04
N LYS A 122 2.72 15.64 15.77
CA LYS A 122 2.66 14.98 17.07
C LYS A 122 1.48 14.01 17.09
N LYS A 123 1.67 12.81 17.67
CA LYS A 123 0.63 11.78 17.82
C LYS A 123 -0.12 11.52 16.52
N THR A 124 0.63 11.45 15.41
CA THR A 124 0.09 11.36 14.05
C THR A 124 0.37 9.98 13.47
N THR A 125 -0.63 9.41 12.82
CA THR A 125 -0.47 8.17 12.05
C THR A 125 -0.23 8.50 10.59
N PHE A 126 0.95 8.16 10.09
CA PHE A 126 1.28 8.21 8.67
C PHE A 126 0.87 6.90 8.01
N ILE A 127 0.14 6.97 6.91
CA ILE A 127 -0.29 5.80 6.14
C ILE A 127 0.28 5.95 4.74
N VAL A 128 1.05 4.97 4.30
CA VAL A 128 1.66 4.92 2.97
C VAL A 128 1.03 3.77 2.20
N ASP A 129 0.30 4.10 1.14
CA ASP A 129 -0.21 3.12 0.18
C ASP A 129 0.80 2.88 -0.94
N GLU A 130 0.69 1.75 -1.64
CA GLU A 130 1.63 1.29 -2.67
C GLU A 130 3.08 1.25 -2.17
N ALA A 131 3.29 0.86 -0.92
CA ALA A 131 4.61 0.80 -0.31
C ALA A 131 5.55 -0.20 -1.02
N SER A 132 5.01 -1.15 -1.77
CA SER A 132 5.77 -2.07 -2.64
C SER A 132 6.65 -1.35 -3.66
N MET A 133 6.30 -0.14 -4.06
CA MET A 133 7.06 0.68 -5.01
C MET A 133 8.22 1.46 -4.37
N ILE A 134 8.36 1.43 -3.04
CA ILE A 134 9.46 2.14 -2.35
C ILE A 134 10.72 1.29 -2.44
N GLY A 135 11.66 1.74 -3.26
CA GLY A 135 12.96 1.10 -3.47
C GLY A 135 14.08 1.76 -2.70
N GLU A 136 15.22 1.10 -2.73
CA GLU A 136 16.51 1.67 -2.36
C GLU A 136 17.12 2.25 -3.62
N SER A 137 17.41 3.53 -3.63
CA SER A 137 18.07 4.16 -4.77
C SER A 137 19.51 3.67 -4.85
N SER A 138 19.86 2.99 -5.94
CA SER A 138 21.24 2.78 -6.35
C SER A 138 21.74 4.04 -7.04
N GLY A 139 22.40 4.93 -6.31
CA GLY A 139 22.97 6.14 -6.91
C GLY A 139 23.02 7.34 -5.95
N LEU A 140 23.38 8.50 -6.46
CA LEU A 140 23.65 9.76 -5.74
C LEU A 140 22.49 10.37 -4.92
N VAL A 141 21.36 9.69 -4.81
CA VAL A 141 20.17 10.15 -4.07
C VAL A 141 19.95 9.22 -2.88
N THR A 142 19.68 9.81 -1.72
CA THR A 142 19.33 9.16 -0.46
C THR A 142 18.26 8.07 -0.64
N ASN A 143 18.32 7.04 0.20
CA ASN A 143 17.34 5.94 0.22
C ASN A 143 15.98 6.48 0.68
N LEU A 144 14.99 6.50 -0.21
CA LEU A 144 13.65 7.04 0.07
C LEU A 144 12.99 6.39 1.28
N LEU A 145 13.24 5.09 1.50
CA LEU A 145 12.71 4.37 2.65
C LEU A 145 13.32 4.89 3.95
N ASP A 146 14.65 5.05 4.00
CA ASP A 146 15.37 5.54 5.17
C ASP A 146 14.92 6.97 5.50
N ASP A 147 14.84 7.83 4.50
CA ASP A 147 14.40 9.22 4.65
C ASP A 147 12.96 9.32 5.14
N LEU A 148 12.07 8.45 4.64
CA LEU A 148 10.69 8.36 5.12
C LEU A 148 10.63 7.96 6.60
N LEU A 149 11.41 6.94 6.99
CA LEU A 149 11.47 6.46 8.36
C LEU A 149 12.06 7.53 9.29
N GLU A 150 13.14 8.19 8.87
CA GLU A 150 13.74 9.31 9.59
C GLU A 150 12.72 10.44 9.77
N TYR A 151 12.07 10.86 8.69
CA TYR A 151 11.06 11.91 8.75
C TYR A 151 9.92 11.55 9.71
N VAL A 152 9.30 10.37 9.55
CA VAL A 152 8.15 10.00 10.37
C VAL A 152 8.52 9.94 11.85
N PHE A 153 9.63 9.29 12.19
CA PHE A 153 10.02 9.05 13.58
C PHE A 153 10.84 10.17 14.23
N SER A 154 11.16 11.25 13.49
CA SER A 154 11.62 12.51 14.09
C SER A 154 10.46 13.30 14.71
N GLY A 155 9.21 13.00 14.35
CA GLY A 155 8.03 13.57 15.01
C GLY A 155 7.73 12.93 16.34
N VAL A 156 6.96 13.61 17.18
CA VAL A 156 6.64 13.16 18.54
C VAL A 156 5.49 12.15 18.52
N ASP A 157 5.69 10.95 19.02
CA ASP A 157 4.68 9.87 19.09
C ASP A 157 4.01 9.56 17.74
N CYS A 158 4.76 9.69 16.64
CA CYS A 158 4.27 9.36 15.31
C CYS A 158 4.33 7.84 15.06
N ARG A 159 3.40 7.35 14.27
CA ARG A 159 3.26 5.94 13.86
C ARG A 159 3.26 5.83 12.35
N LEU A 160 3.69 4.68 11.84
CA LEU A 160 3.73 4.39 10.41
C LEU A 160 2.88 3.16 10.08
N VAL A 161 2.08 3.26 9.03
CA VAL A 161 1.39 2.13 8.40
C VAL A 161 1.87 2.05 6.96
N LEU A 162 2.43 0.91 6.58
CA LEU A 162 2.87 0.60 5.21
C LEU A 162 1.87 -0.39 4.61
N VAL A 163 1.29 -0.06 3.47
CA VAL A 163 0.33 -0.92 2.77
C VAL A 163 0.85 -1.20 1.38
N GLY A 164 0.85 -2.45 0.98
CA GLY A 164 1.35 -2.82 -0.34
C GLY A 164 1.07 -4.26 -0.71
N ASP A 165 1.52 -4.61 -1.89
CA ASP A 165 1.42 -5.94 -2.47
C ASP A 165 2.83 -6.45 -2.77
N ASP A 166 3.27 -7.49 -2.07
CA ASP A 166 4.60 -8.08 -2.26
C ASP A 166 4.70 -8.99 -3.50
N ALA A 167 3.57 -9.26 -4.17
CA ALA A 167 3.53 -9.93 -5.46
C ALA A 167 3.59 -8.96 -6.66
N GLN A 168 3.47 -7.66 -6.43
CA GLN A 168 3.74 -6.67 -7.49
C GLN A 168 5.23 -6.61 -7.82
N LEU A 169 5.53 -6.10 -9.01
CA LEU A 169 6.91 -5.91 -9.42
C LEU A 169 7.68 -5.07 -8.37
N PRO A 170 8.82 -5.58 -7.89
CA PRO A 170 9.64 -4.83 -6.95
C PRO A 170 10.20 -3.56 -7.59
N PRO A 171 10.69 -2.61 -6.80
CA PRO A 171 11.35 -1.43 -7.31
C PRO A 171 12.57 -1.78 -8.16
N VAL A 172 12.90 -0.93 -9.11
CA VAL A 172 14.05 -1.13 -10.02
C VAL A 172 15.33 -1.38 -9.22
N GLY A 173 16.01 -2.47 -9.54
CA GLY A 173 17.25 -2.88 -8.86
C GLY A 173 17.05 -3.67 -7.55
N CYS A 174 15.80 -3.94 -7.16
CA CYS A 174 15.49 -4.77 -6.00
C CYS A 174 14.89 -6.11 -6.43
N SER A 175 15.22 -7.19 -5.73
CA SER A 175 14.57 -8.51 -5.91
C SER A 175 13.23 -8.63 -5.20
N SER A 176 12.96 -7.72 -4.26
CA SER A 176 11.73 -7.68 -3.45
C SER A 176 11.55 -6.26 -2.88
N SER A 177 10.36 -5.93 -2.41
CA SER A 177 10.08 -4.62 -1.81
C SER A 177 10.68 -4.48 -0.41
N PRO A 178 11.70 -3.61 -0.20
CA PRO A 178 12.32 -3.44 1.11
C PRO A 178 11.33 -2.92 2.17
N ALA A 179 10.37 -2.10 1.77
CA ALA A 179 9.37 -1.49 2.66
C ALA A 179 8.34 -2.50 3.22
N LEU A 180 8.25 -3.69 2.64
CA LEU A 180 7.34 -4.75 3.08
C LEU A 180 8.06 -5.93 3.77
N GLN A 181 9.39 -5.85 3.93
CA GLN A 181 10.19 -6.89 4.58
C GLN A 181 10.33 -6.62 6.08
N GLU A 182 9.52 -7.31 6.90
CA GLU A 182 9.52 -7.15 8.35
C GLU A 182 10.91 -7.36 8.98
N SER A 183 11.58 -8.47 8.65
CA SER A 183 12.91 -8.80 9.21
C SER A 183 13.93 -7.72 8.92
N ARG A 184 13.93 -7.18 7.71
CA ARG A 184 14.83 -6.10 7.29
C ARG A 184 14.55 -4.80 8.05
N LEU A 185 13.30 -4.36 8.08
CA LEU A 185 12.89 -3.15 8.78
C LEU A 185 13.16 -3.24 10.29
N ALA A 186 12.92 -4.39 10.90
CA ALA A 186 13.20 -4.61 12.32
C ALA A 186 14.70 -4.54 12.62
N SER A 187 15.53 -5.20 11.81
CA SER A 187 16.98 -5.28 12.08
C SER A 187 17.72 -3.98 11.74
N MET A 188 17.41 -3.35 10.61
CA MET A 188 18.14 -2.17 10.12
C MET A 188 17.69 -0.86 10.78
N HIS A 189 16.41 -0.77 11.18
CA HIS A 189 15.81 0.50 11.62
C HIS A 189 15.28 0.48 13.07
N SER A 190 15.49 -0.61 13.82
CA SER A 190 15.02 -0.77 15.20
C SER A 190 13.53 -0.43 15.35
N LEU A 191 12.69 -0.87 14.42
CA LEU A 191 11.26 -0.64 14.44
C LEU A 191 10.54 -1.68 15.31
N THR A 192 9.47 -1.25 15.96
CA THR A 192 8.48 -2.17 16.56
C THR A 192 7.42 -2.48 15.52
N ILE A 193 7.49 -3.66 14.91
CA ILE A 193 6.67 -4.03 13.76
C ILE A 193 5.54 -4.98 14.16
N ALA A 194 4.39 -4.79 13.54
CA ALA A 194 3.33 -5.77 13.43
C ALA A 194 2.99 -5.94 11.93
N THR A 195 2.74 -7.16 11.49
CA THR A 195 2.39 -7.48 10.11
C THR A 195 1.04 -8.18 10.05
N VAL A 196 0.22 -7.78 9.07
CA VAL A 196 -1.06 -8.44 8.75
C VAL A 196 -1.10 -8.70 7.27
N GLU A 197 -1.49 -9.92 6.91
CA GLU A 197 -1.73 -10.32 5.52
C GLU A 197 -3.23 -10.47 5.25
N LEU A 198 -3.69 -9.85 4.16
CA LEU A 198 -5.03 -9.95 3.63
C LEU A 198 -4.97 -10.92 2.44
N THR A 199 -5.45 -12.12 2.63
CA THR A 199 -5.34 -13.21 1.64
C THR A 199 -6.68 -13.54 0.97
N GLU A 200 -7.81 -13.17 1.60
CA GLU A 200 -9.11 -13.47 1.05
C GLU A 200 -9.56 -12.40 0.05
N VAL A 201 -9.97 -12.82 -1.13
CA VAL A 201 -10.59 -11.93 -2.13
C VAL A 201 -12.01 -11.57 -1.68
N VAL A 202 -12.33 -10.28 -1.66
CA VAL A 202 -13.67 -9.81 -1.30
C VAL A 202 -14.67 -10.22 -2.39
N ARG A 203 -15.76 -10.88 -2.02
CA ARG A 203 -16.73 -11.52 -2.94
C ARG A 203 -17.24 -10.63 -4.07
N GLN A 204 -17.30 -9.32 -3.88
CA GLN A 204 -17.77 -8.38 -4.91
C GLN A 204 -16.81 -8.23 -6.12
N GLU A 205 -15.58 -8.73 -6.00
CA GLU A 205 -14.57 -8.69 -7.07
C GLU A 205 -14.38 -10.05 -7.77
N LEU A 206 -15.11 -11.11 -7.31
CA LEU A 206 -15.00 -12.45 -7.90
C LEU A 206 -15.62 -12.56 -9.30
N ASP A 207 -16.39 -11.58 -9.75
CA ASP A 207 -16.98 -11.57 -11.09
C ASP A 207 -15.99 -11.08 -12.18
N SER A 208 -14.80 -10.62 -11.79
CA SER A 208 -13.76 -10.21 -12.74
C SER A 208 -12.88 -11.39 -13.14
N SER A 209 -12.88 -11.74 -14.42
CA SER A 209 -11.98 -12.75 -14.97
C SER A 209 -10.51 -12.34 -14.92
N ILE A 210 -10.23 -11.03 -14.93
CA ILE A 210 -8.88 -10.49 -14.73
C ILE A 210 -8.36 -10.87 -13.33
N LEU A 211 -9.15 -10.62 -12.30
CA LEU A 211 -8.76 -10.94 -10.91
C LEU A 211 -8.68 -12.45 -10.67
N ALA A 212 -9.61 -13.24 -11.24
CA ALA A 212 -9.57 -14.67 -11.14
C ALA A 212 -8.30 -15.27 -11.77
N ASN A 213 -7.93 -14.80 -12.97
CA ASN A 213 -6.68 -15.18 -13.63
C ASN A 213 -5.43 -14.74 -12.85
N ALA A 214 -5.41 -13.50 -12.35
CA ALA A 214 -4.29 -13.00 -11.55
C ALA A 214 -4.09 -13.84 -10.27
N HIS A 215 -5.19 -14.26 -9.63
CA HIS A 215 -5.14 -15.13 -8.45
C HIS A 215 -4.63 -16.54 -8.79
N ALA A 216 -5.13 -17.13 -9.88
CA ALA A 216 -4.68 -18.43 -10.37
C ALA A 216 -3.18 -18.42 -10.71
N LEU A 217 -2.72 -17.42 -11.44
CA LEU A 217 -1.31 -17.22 -11.77
C LEU A 217 -0.42 -17.15 -10.51
N ARG A 218 -0.88 -16.44 -9.49
CA ARG A 218 -0.15 -16.33 -8.22
C ARG A 218 -0.01 -17.67 -7.53
N LEU A 219 -1.11 -18.43 -7.41
CA LEU A 219 -1.09 -19.78 -6.83
C LEU A 219 -0.15 -20.71 -7.60
N ASP A 220 -0.13 -20.61 -8.93
CA ASP A 220 0.77 -21.41 -9.76
C ASP A 220 2.24 -21.05 -9.50
N ILE A 221 2.56 -19.78 -9.33
CA ILE A 221 3.91 -19.29 -8.99
C ILE A 221 4.33 -19.79 -7.58
N GLU A 222 3.48 -19.65 -6.58
CA GLU A 222 3.74 -20.10 -5.21
C GLU A 222 3.96 -21.63 -5.15
N ASN A 223 3.18 -22.40 -5.92
CA ASN A 223 3.31 -23.85 -6.00
C ASN A 223 4.55 -24.26 -6.80
N ALA A 224 4.93 -23.51 -7.85
CA ALA A 224 6.11 -23.80 -8.66
C ALA A 224 7.41 -23.67 -7.84
N ASP A 225 7.51 -22.67 -6.99
CA ASP A 225 8.67 -22.48 -6.11
C ASP A 225 8.84 -23.63 -5.11
N SER A 226 7.74 -24.26 -4.68
CA SER A 226 7.75 -25.40 -3.75
C SER A 226 8.08 -26.74 -4.40
N GLU A 227 7.76 -26.94 -5.70
CA GLU A 227 7.91 -28.21 -6.42
C GLU A 227 9.07 -28.24 -7.43
N GLY A 228 9.70 -27.08 -7.72
CA GLY A 228 10.78 -26.99 -8.73
C GLY A 228 10.32 -27.28 -10.17
N LYS A 229 9.01 -27.35 -10.42
CA LYS A 229 8.44 -27.57 -11.75
C LYS A 229 8.07 -26.25 -12.40
N THR A 230 8.71 -25.92 -13.50
CA THR A 230 8.35 -24.79 -14.37
C THR A 230 7.16 -25.13 -15.25
N ASN A 231 5.97 -25.17 -14.69
CA ASN A 231 4.76 -25.09 -15.50
C ASN A 231 4.51 -23.61 -15.82
N PHE A 232 4.54 -23.27 -17.10
CA PHE A 232 4.14 -21.92 -17.50
C PHE A 232 2.66 -21.72 -17.14
N PRO A 233 2.33 -20.71 -16.31
CA PRO A 233 0.95 -20.45 -15.91
C PRO A 233 0.12 -20.09 -17.16
N LYS A 234 -1.12 -20.55 -17.20
CA LYS A 234 -2.02 -20.34 -18.33
C LYS A 234 -3.16 -19.41 -17.90
N ILE A 235 -3.40 -18.37 -18.72
CA ILE A 235 -4.58 -17.52 -18.56
C ILE A 235 -5.80 -18.28 -19.01
N ASP A 236 -6.81 -18.40 -18.15
CA ASP A 236 -8.10 -18.96 -18.48
C ASP A 236 -9.01 -17.90 -19.12
N LEU A 237 -9.30 -18.07 -20.40
CA LEU A 237 -10.12 -17.16 -21.19
C LEU A 237 -11.62 -17.47 -21.09
N SER A 238 -12.00 -18.53 -20.37
CA SER A 238 -13.40 -18.96 -20.21
C SER A 238 -14.11 -18.33 -19.01
N ILE A 239 -13.36 -17.67 -18.10
CA ILE A 239 -13.88 -17.23 -16.80
C ILE A 239 -14.80 -15.99 -16.89
N GLY A 240 -14.76 -15.20 -17.97
CA GLY A 240 -15.64 -14.04 -18.11
C GLY A 240 -15.34 -13.17 -19.33
N PRO A 241 -16.11 -12.10 -19.54
CA PRO A 241 -16.03 -11.28 -20.76
C PRO A 241 -14.91 -10.22 -20.76
N ASP A 242 -14.27 -9.97 -19.64
CA ASP A 242 -13.26 -8.92 -19.43
C ASP A 242 -11.83 -9.36 -19.83
N VAL A 243 -11.64 -10.64 -20.21
CA VAL A 243 -10.39 -11.15 -20.78
C VAL A 243 -10.68 -11.77 -22.13
N VAL A 244 -10.14 -11.19 -23.19
CA VAL A 244 -10.37 -11.64 -24.57
C VAL A 244 -9.03 -11.91 -25.26
N ARG A 245 -8.94 -13.02 -25.97
CA ARG A 245 -7.80 -13.32 -26.83
C ARG A 245 -7.97 -12.62 -28.18
N LEU A 246 -6.99 -11.82 -28.56
CA LEU A 246 -6.95 -11.17 -29.88
C LEU A 246 -5.79 -11.75 -30.69
N PRO A 247 -5.99 -12.03 -31.99
CA PRO A 247 -4.88 -12.21 -32.93
C PRO A 247 -4.01 -10.95 -32.96
N GLY A 248 -2.68 -11.11 -33.02
CA GLY A 248 -1.77 -9.96 -33.00
C GLY A 248 -2.02 -8.93 -34.12
N LEU A 249 -2.58 -9.37 -35.25
CA LEU A 249 -2.96 -8.50 -36.38
C LEU A 249 -4.18 -7.61 -36.07
N GLU A 250 -5.04 -7.99 -35.13
CA GLU A 250 -6.26 -7.24 -34.77
C GLU A 250 -6.03 -6.32 -33.57
N LEU A 251 -4.87 -6.38 -32.94
CA LEU A 251 -4.59 -5.64 -31.71
C LEU A 251 -4.67 -4.13 -31.93
N GLN A 252 -4.06 -3.63 -33.02
CA GLN A 252 -4.04 -2.20 -33.30
C GLN A 252 -5.45 -1.64 -33.55
N ASP A 253 -6.22 -2.28 -34.43
CA ASP A 253 -7.60 -1.87 -34.77
C ASP A 253 -8.50 -1.91 -33.53
N THR A 254 -8.32 -2.92 -32.68
CA THR A 254 -9.07 -3.04 -31.42
C THR A 254 -8.72 -1.93 -30.45
N LEU A 255 -7.42 -1.60 -30.29
CA LEU A 255 -6.99 -0.50 -29.41
C LEU A 255 -7.49 0.86 -29.93
N GLU A 256 -7.48 1.11 -31.25
CA GLU A 256 -8.02 2.32 -31.85
C GLU A 256 -9.53 2.42 -31.61
N THR A 257 -10.26 1.30 -31.75
CA THR A 257 -11.71 1.24 -31.48
C THR A 257 -12.01 1.51 -29.98
N LEU A 258 -11.26 0.94 -29.07
CA LEU A 258 -11.43 1.17 -27.64
C LEU A 258 -11.08 2.61 -27.26
N HIS A 259 -10.00 3.15 -27.81
CA HIS A 259 -9.63 4.55 -27.61
C HIS A 259 -10.72 5.51 -28.12
N GLY A 260 -11.31 5.22 -29.29
CA GLY A 260 -12.42 6.00 -29.81
C GLY A 260 -13.69 5.95 -28.96
N ARG A 261 -13.93 4.83 -28.22
CA ARG A 261 -15.11 4.68 -27.34
C ARG A 261 -14.94 5.27 -25.97
N TYR A 262 -13.76 5.16 -25.40
CA TYR A 262 -13.52 5.44 -23.97
C TYR A 262 -12.55 6.61 -23.73
N GLY A 263 -11.93 7.16 -24.79
CA GLY A 263 -10.92 8.20 -24.71
C GLY A 263 -9.63 7.74 -24.02
N GLU A 264 -8.79 8.69 -23.63
CA GLU A 264 -7.49 8.38 -22.98
C GLU A 264 -7.65 7.73 -21.60
N GLU A 265 -8.80 7.86 -20.95
CA GLU A 265 -9.06 7.27 -19.62
C GLU A 265 -9.45 5.78 -19.68
N GLY A 266 -9.85 5.29 -20.84
CA GLY A 266 -10.35 3.91 -21.02
C GLY A 266 -9.34 2.92 -21.59
N VAL A 267 -8.17 3.38 -22.02
CA VAL A 267 -7.10 2.52 -22.57
C VAL A 267 -5.89 2.65 -21.67
N ILE A 268 -5.64 1.65 -20.85
CA ILE A 268 -4.46 1.55 -19.99
C ILE A 268 -3.44 0.63 -20.66
#